data_dfb21bbfd09aceef82a95882070ff573
#
_entry.id   dfb21bbfd09aceef82a95882070ff573
#
_cell.length_a   1.000
_cell.length_b   1.000
_cell.length_c   1.000
_cell.angle_alpha   90.00
_cell.angle_beta   90.00
_cell.angle_gamma   90.00
#
_symmetry.space_group_name_H-M   'P 1'
#
loop_
_entity.id
_entity.type
_entity.pdbx_description
1 polymer ?
#
loop_
_entity_poly.entity_id
_entity_poly.type
_entity_poly.pdbx_seq_one_letter_code
_entity_poly.pdbx_strand_id
1 'polypeptide(L)'
;MNTEKSRAENSKKSLHNADFTDADLKGANLSSGILIEACLKGADLSEADLCDADISSASFEGARLHRTLFHRCRGRDANFTGAILTQANLVEANLIGADFSNANLSESNIEGADLKNTKLKNANLSDTNMTGAFLSNADLSNADFTNAELIATDLTNSDLTGSNFENTYLNHADLSGANLKHTKNLTCEQVETTFITKDTILPDNLGLKWI
;
A
#
# COMPACT_ATOMS: atom_id res chain seq x y z
N MET A 1 -22.80 -22.19 10.66
CA MET A 1 -21.89 -22.26 9.50
C MET A 1 -22.00 -20.94 8.76
N ASN A 2 -20.89 -20.20 8.55
CA ASN A 2 -20.96 -18.92 7.85
C ASN A 2 -21.28 -19.18 6.37
N THR A 3 -22.50 -18.86 5.96
CA THR A 3 -22.99 -19.15 4.59
C THR A 3 -22.28 -18.31 3.53
N GLU A 4 -21.91 -17.07 3.84
CA GLU A 4 -21.21 -16.15 2.93
C GLU A 4 -19.78 -16.61 2.69
N LYS A 5 -19.05 -16.98 3.73
CA LYS A 5 -17.72 -17.55 3.62
C LYS A 5 -17.72 -18.80 2.75
N SER A 6 -18.62 -19.75 3.03
CA SER A 6 -18.74 -20.97 2.24
C SER A 6 -19.12 -20.70 0.78
N ARG A 7 -19.99 -19.71 0.51
CA ARG A 7 -20.32 -19.26 -0.85
C ARG A 7 -19.07 -18.71 -1.54
N ALA A 8 -18.33 -17.83 -0.89
CA ALA A 8 -17.13 -17.22 -1.45
C ALA A 8 -16.06 -18.29 -1.79
N GLU A 9 -15.75 -19.19 -0.86
CA GLU A 9 -14.75 -20.24 -1.05
C GLU A 9 -15.11 -21.23 -2.15
N ASN A 10 -16.37 -21.69 -2.19
CA ASN A 10 -16.84 -22.64 -3.19
C ASN A 10 -16.93 -22.03 -4.60
N SER A 11 -17.16 -20.73 -4.72
CA SER A 11 -17.32 -20.03 -5.98
C SER A 11 -16.11 -19.17 -6.36
N LYS A 12 -14.99 -19.25 -5.64
CA LYS A 12 -13.86 -18.30 -5.76
C LYS A 12 -13.29 -18.11 -7.17
N LYS A 13 -13.53 -19.05 -8.08
CA LYS A 13 -13.16 -18.92 -9.50
C LYS A 13 -14.16 -18.11 -10.35
N SER A 14 -15.25 -17.61 -9.75
CA SER A 14 -16.31 -16.88 -10.45
C SER A 14 -17.01 -15.89 -9.51
N LEU A 15 -16.23 -15.01 -8.86
CA LEU A 15 -16.76 -13.97 -7.98
C LEU A 15 -16.72 -12.58 -8.63
N HIS A 16 -16.61 -12.53 -9.97
CA HIS A 16 -16.67 -11.29 -10.73
C HIS A 16 -17.98 -10.53 -10.42
N ASN A 17 -17.90 -9.25 -10.06
CA ASN A 17 -19.03 -8.43 -9.62
C ASN A 17 -19.84 -8.98 -8.43
N ALA A 18 -19.29 -9.94 -7.67
CA ALA A 18 -20.00 -10.45 -6.50
C ALA A 18 -20.14 -9.39 -5.42
N ASP A 19 -21.30 -9.38 -4.74
CA ASP A 19 -21.52 -8.50 -3.59
C ASP A 19 -21.32 -9.27 -2.29
N PHE A 20 -20.37 -8.80 -1.50
CA PHE A 20 -19.98 -9.23 -0.16
C PHE A 20 -19.91 -8.06 0.81
N THR A 21 -20.71 -7.01 0.56
CA THR A 21 -20.77 -5.84 1.46
C THR A 21 -21.08 -6.28 2.88
N ASP A 22 -20.25 -5.81 3.83
CA ASP A 22 -20.35 -6.11 5.27
C ASP A 22 -20.30 -7.62 5.61
N ALA A 23 -19.87 -8.49 4.68
CA ALA A 23 -19.82 -9.94 4.89
C ALA A 23 -18.73 -10.34 5.89
N ASP A 24 -18.99 -11.39 6.68
CA ASP A 24 -17.98 -12.08 7.48
C ASP A 24 -17.27 -13.13 6.64
N LEU A 25 -16.07 -12.79 6.17
CA LEU A 25 -15.17 -13.65 5.39
C LEU A 25 -13.86 -13.94 6.14
N LYS A 26 -13.87 -13.79 7.47
CA LYS A 26 -12.69 -14.01 8.31
C LYS A 26 -12.08 -15.39 8.06
N GLY A 27 -10.77 -15.41 7.75
CA GLY A 27 -10.01 -16.62 7.45
C GLY A 27 -10.53 -17.39 6.21
N ALA A 28 -11.24 -16.72 5.28
CA ALA A 28 -11.68 -17.36 4.05
C ALA A 28 -10.50 -17.72 3.12
N ASN A 29 -10.55 -18.88 2.50
CA ASN A 29 -9.60 -19.25 1.45
C ASN A 29 -10.11 -18.80 0.08
N LEU A 30 -9.62 -17.64 -0.37
CA LEU A 30 -9.90 -17.06 -1.68
C LEU A 30 -8.67 -17.08 -2.59
N SER A 31 -7.65 -17.86 -2.24
CA SER A 31 -6.41 -17.95 -3.01
C SER A 31 -6.65 -18.33 -4.47
N SER A 32 -5.94 -17.66 -5.37
CA SER A 32 -6.16 -17.74 -6.83
C SER A 32 -7.62 -17.50 -7.25
N GLY A 33 -8.39 -16.80 -6.45
CA GLY A 33 -9.78 -16.43 -6.72
C GLY A 33 -9.88 -15.37 -7.83
N ILE A 34 -11.06 -15.29 -8.48
CA ILE A 34 -11.38 -14.25 -9.46
C ILE A 34 -12.45 -13.34 -8.86
N LEU A 35 -12.03 -12.22 -8.26
CA LEU A 35 -12.86 -11.23 -7.57
C LEU A 35 -12.88 -9.87 -8.30
N ILE A 36 -12.66 -9.88 -9.61
CA ILE A 36 -12.64 -8.66 -10.41
C ILE A 36 -13.95 -7.89 -10.22
N GLU A 37 -13.86 -6.57 -9.91
CA GLU A 37 -15.01 -5.69 -9.68
C GLU A 37 -15.94 -6.15 -8.53
N ALA A 38 -15.50 -7.10 -7.68
CA ALA A 38 -16.31 -7.52 -6.52
C ALA A 38 -16.42 -6.38 -5.49
N CYS A 39 -17.58 -6.30 -4.82
CA CYS A 39 -17.81 -5.38 -3.72
C CYS A 39 -17.59 -6.11 -2.38
N LEU A 40 -16.53 -5.70 -1.65
CA LEU A 40 -16.19 -6.19 -0.31
C LEU A 40 -16.16 -5.02 0.68
N LYS A 41 -16.95 -3.99 0.41
CA LYS A 41 -17.05 -2.80 1.26
C LYS A 41 -17.47 -3.19 2.67
N GLY A 42 -16.71 -2.73 3.68
CA GLY A 42 -16.96 -3.00 5.09
C GLY A 42 -16.80 -4.48 5.52
N ALA A 43 -16.49 -5.39 4.60
CA ALA A 43 -16.36 -6.82 4.92
C ALA A 43 -15.20 -7.09 5.89
N ASP A 44 -15.34 -8.15 6.70
CA ASP A 44 -14.25 -8.67 7.52
C ASP A 44 -13.56 -9.84 6.82
N LEU A 45 -12.37 -9.58 6.26
CA LEU A 45 -11.48 -10.57 5.65
C LEU A 45 -10.22 -10.78 6.51
N SER A 46 -10.28 -10.46 7.81
CA SER A 46 -9.13 -10.67 8.69
C SER A 46 -8.64 -12.12 8.58
N GLU A 47 -7.32 -12.31 8.43
CA GLU A 47 -6.67 -13.61 8.28
C GLU A 47 -7.09 -14.40 7.01
N ALA A 48 -7.81 -13.79 6.06
CA ALA A 48 -8.18 -14.46 4.81
C ALA A 48 -6.96 -14.63 3.88
N ASP A 49 -7.01 -15.66 3.04
CA ASP A 49 -5.99 -15.95 2.02
C ASP A 49 -6.49 -15.51 0.63
N LEU A 50 -5.88 -14.44 0.09
CA LEU A 50 -6.07 -13.93 -1.28
C LEU A 50 -4.77 -14.04 -2.11
N CYS A 51 -3.85 -14.96 -1.72
CA CYS A 51 -2.63 -15.18 -2.50
C CYS A 51 -2.95 -15.53 -3.97
N ASP A 52 -2.22 -14.91 -4.91
CA ASP A 52 -2.40 -15.08 -6.36
C ASP A 52 -3.82 -14.75 -6.88
N ALA A 53 -4.71 -14.16 -6.07
CA ALA A 53 -6.07 -13.79 -6.48
C ALA A 53 -6.06 -12.60 -7.45
N ASP A 54 -7.11 -12.50 -8.28
CA ASP A 54 -7.38 -11.33 -9.10
C ASP A 54 -8.51 -10.52 -8.47
N ILE A 55 -8.11 -9.39 -7.88
CA ILE A 55 -8.97 -8.42 -7.21
C ILE A 55 -9.01 -7.08 -7.96
N SER A 56 -8.69 -7.11 -9.27
CA SER A 56 -8.64 -5.89 -10.07
C SER A 56 -9.98 -5.15 -10.02
N SER A 57 -9.93 -3.84 -9.79
CA SER A 57 -11.10 -2.95 -9.64
C SER A 57 -12.08 -3.37 -8.52
N ALA A 58 -11.72 -4.31 -7.65
CA ALA A 58 -12.56 -4.67 -6.51
C ALA A 58 -12.59 -3.56 -5.45
N SER A 59 -13.69 -3.45 -4.71
CA SER A 59 -13.84 -2.47 -3.64
C SER A 59 -13.69 -3.13 -2.27
N PHE A 60 -12.64 -2.73 -1.54
CA PHE A 60 -12.39 -3.06 -0.14
C PHE A 60 -12.55 -1.81 0.76
N GLU A 61 -13.36 -0.83 0.32
CA GLU A 61 -13.58 0.41 1.07
C GLU A 61 -14.00 0.10 2.51
N GLY A 62 -13.22 0.58 3.49
CA GLY A 62 -13.47 0.38 4.91
C GLY A 62 -13.41 -1.08 5.39
N ALA A 63 -12.95 -2.01 4.56
CA ALA A 63 -12.83 -3.43 4.92
C ALA A 63 -11.80 -3.67 6.03
N ARG A 64 -12.00 -4.74 6.80
CA ARG A 64 -11.06 -5.24 7.80
C ARG A 64 -10.20 -6.34 7.16
N LEU A 65 -8.92 -6.05 7.01
CA LEU A 65 -7.93 -6.85 6.29
C LEU A 65 -6.72 -7.18 7.20
N HIS A 66 -6.94 -7.24 8.53
CA HIS A 66 -5.88 -7.54 9.48
C HIS A 66 -5.28 -8.93 9.18
N ARG A 67 -3.95 -9.00 8.99
CA ARG A 67 -3.22 -10.23 8.66
C ARG A 67 -3.70 -10.95 7.39
N THR A 68 -4.39 -10.27 6.51
CA THR A 68 -4.82 -10.84 5.23
C THR A 68 -3.60 -11.09 4.33
N LEU A 69 -3.61 -12.21 3.61
CA LEU A 69 -2.54 -12.59 2.69
C LEU A 69 -2.89 -12.16 1.27
N PHE A 70 -2.12 -11.24 0.70
CA PHE A 70 -2.26 -10.74 -0.69
C PHE A 70 -1.01 -11.04 -1.53
N HIS A 71 -0.14 -11.98 -1.09
CA HIS A 71 1.08 -12.28 -1.81
C HIS A 71 0.80 -12.56 -3.29
N ARG A 72 1.49 -11.84 -4.19
CA ARG A 72 1.35 -11.90 -5.66
C ARG A 72 -0.08 -11.70 -6.19
N CYS A 73 -0.98 -11.09 -5.43
CA CYS A 73 -2.32 -10.79 -5.96
C CYS A 73 -2.23 -9.76 -7.11
N ARG A 74 -3.21 -9.78 -7.98
CA ARG A 74 -3.44 -8.75 -8.99
C ARG A 74 -4.60 -7.87 -8.54
N GLY A 75 -4.32 -6.62 -8.18
CA GLY A 75 -5.28 -5.66 -7.64
C GLY A 75 -5.20 -4.30 -8.34
N ARG A 76 -4.98 -4.31 -9.67
CA ARG A 76 -4.94 -3.08 -10.43
C ARG A 76 -6.23 -2.28 -10.23
N ASP A 77 -6.09 -0.99 -9.93
CA ASP A 77 -7.19 -0.04 -9.73
C ASP A 77 -8.18 -0.46 -8.60
N ALA A 78 -7.77 -1.35 -7.68
CA ALA A 78 -8.59 -1.73 -6.53
C ALA A 78 -8.74 -0.58 -5.53
N ASN A 79 -9.88 -0.52 -4.85
CA ASN A 79 -10.20 0.52 -3.86
C ASN A 79 -10.07 -0.01 -2.43
N PHE A 80 -9.04 0.45 -1.70
CA PHE A 80 -8.79 0.16 -0.28
C PHE A 80 -9.00 1.40 0.60
N THR A 81 -9.74 2.41 0.14
CA THR A 81 -9.95 3.66 0.88
C THR A 81 -10.44 3.38 2.30
N GLY A 82 -9.71 3.86 3.31
CA GLY A 82 -10.04 3.69 4.72
C GLY A 82 -10.00 2.25 5.24
N ALA A 83 -9.49 1.29 4.47
CA ALA A 83 -9.37 -0.10 4.91
C ALA A 83 -8.30 -0.27 6.01
N ILE A 84 -8.44 -1.34 6.81
CA ILE A 84 -7.51 -1.70 7.90
C ILE A 84 -6.69 -2.92 7.48
N LEU A 85 -5.46 -2.69 6.98
CA LEU A 85 -4.55 -3.73 6.48
C LEU A 85 -3.38 -3.99 7.45
N THR A 86 -3.59 -3.78 8.75
CA THR A 86 -2.52 -3.97 9.73
C THR A 86 -1.96 -5.38 9.67
N GLN A 87 -0.62 -5.51 9.62
CA GLN A 87 0.08 -6.79 9.52
C GLN A 87 -0.28 -7.63 8.26
N ALA A 88 -0.87 -7.01 7.23
CA ALA A 88 -1.16 -7.71 5.98
C ALA A 88 0.13 -8.04 5.21
N ASN A 89 0.09 -9.10 4.40
CA ASN A 89 1.20 -9.49 3.52
C ASN A 89 0.85 -9.17 2.06
N LEU A 90 1.48 -8.12 1.50
CA LEU A 90 1.30 -7.68 0.12
C LEU A 90 2.58 -7.90 -0.73
N VAL A 91 3.47 -8.81 -0.29
CA VAL A 91 4.73 -9.10 -0.99
C VAL A 91 4.48 -9.44 -2.45
N GLU A 92 5.22 -8.78 -3.37
CA GLU A 92 5.11 -8.96 -4.82
C GLU A 92 3.70 -8.73 -5.41
N ALA A 93 2.79 -8.08 -4.68
CA ALA A 93 1.46 -7.77 -5.19
C ALA A 93 1.52 -6.72 -6.33
N ASN A 94 0.69 -6.87 -7.35
CA ASN A 94 0.51 -5.86 -8.39
C ASN A 94 -0.73 -5.01 -8.08
N LEU A 95 -0.48 -3.80 -7.57
CA LEU A 95 -1.50 -2.87 -7.07
C LEU A 95 -1.46 -1.52 -7.82
N ILE A 96 -0.97 -1.53 -9.07
CA ILE A 96 -0.86 -0.32 -9.89
C ILE A 96 -2.19 0.44 -9.92
N GLY A 97 -2.17 1.74 -9.61
CA GLY A 97 -3.35 2.61 -9.64
C GLY A 97 -4.34 2.42 -8.50
N ALA A 98 -4.10 1.50 -7.55
CA ALA A 98 -5.00 1.27 -6.42
C ALA A 98 -5.12 2.50 -5.50
N ASP A 99 -6.24 2.62 -4.80
CA ASP A 99 -6.52 3.72 -3.88
C ASP A 99 -6.47 3.22 -2.42
N PHE A 100 -5.43 3.61 -1.70
CA PHE A 100 -5.22 3.36 -0.26
C PHE A 100 -5.38 4.65 0.57
N SER A 101 -6.07 5.66 0.05
CA SER A 101 -6.27 6.92 0.77
C SER A 101 -6.89 6.66 2.15
N ASN A 102 -6.27 7.22 3.20
CA ASN A 102 -6.66 7.05 4.60
C ASN A 102 -6.64 5.59 5.12
N ALA A 103 -6.03 4.65 4.41
CA ALA A 103 -5.91 3.27 4.87
C ALA A 103 -4.86 3.13 5.99
N ASN A 104 -5.04 2.12 6.83
CA ASN A 104 -4.06 1.73 7.82
C ASN A 104 -3.32 0.48 7.38
N LEU A 105 -2.06 0.64 6.93
CA LEU A 105 -1.16 -0.43 6.51
C LEU A 105 -0.05 -0.69 7.55
N SER A 106 -0.18 -0.17 8.78
CA SER A 106 0.90 -0.31 9.76
C SER A 106 1.31 -1.78 9.98
N GLU A 107 2.62 -2.00 10.19
CA GLU A 107 3.22 -3.32 10.39
C GLU A 107 3.03 -4.31 9.20
N SER A 108 2.59 -3.83 8.03
CA SER A 108 2.41 -4.70 6.85
C SER A 108 3.73 -4.95 6.12
N ASN A 109 3.80 -6.06 5.38
CA ASN A 109 4.89 -6.35 4.48
C ASN A 109 4.47 -6.09 3.03
N ILE A 110 5.14 -5.10 2.40
CA ILE A 110 4.86 -4.60 1.04
C ILE A 110 6.10 -4.81 0.14
N GLU A 111 7.04 -5.64 0.56
CA GLU A 111 8.31 -5.90 -0.13
C GLU A 111 8.07 -6.26 -1.60
N GLY A 112 8.77 -5.56 -2.50
CA GLY A 112 8.74 -5.81 -3.95
C GLY A 112 7.39 -5.57 -4.62
N ALA A 113 6.39 -5.02 -3.94
CA ALA A 113 5.08 -4.75 -4.53
C ALA A 113 5.13 -3.64 -5.59
N ASP A 114 4.31 -3.76 -6.64
CA ASP A 114 4.13 -2.71 -7.65
C ASP A 114 2.93 -1.81 -7.29
N LEU A 115 3.25 -0.65 -6.75
CA LEU A 115 2.34 0.40 -6.28
C LEU A 115 2.43 1.69 -7.14
N LYS A 116 2.84 1.57 -8.39
CA LYS A 116 2.94 2.73 -9.29
C LYS A 116 1.59 3.43 -9.46
N ASN A 117 1.61 4.77 -9.48
CA ASN A 117 0.42 5.60 -9.66
C ASN A 117 -0.67 5.39 -8.59
N THR A 118 -0.34 4.82 -7.43
CA THR A 118 -1.31 4.61 -6.34
C THR A 118 -1.60 5.92 -5.60
N LYS A 119 -2.76 5.94 -4.94
CA LYS A 119 -3.09 6.98 -3.98
C LYS A 119 -2.92 6.42 -2.57
N LEU A 120 -2.00 7.01 -1.82
CA LEU A 120 -1.66 6.66 -0.44
C LEU A 120 -1.78 7.89 0.48
N LYS A 121 -2.55 8.88 0.05
CA LYS A 121 -2.76 10.13 0.79
C LYS A 121 -3.29 9.84 2.19
N ASN A 122 -2.64 10.41 3.22
CA ASN A 122 -2.93 10.21 4.63
C ASN A 122 -2.88 8.74 5.09
N ALA A 123 -2.26 7.83 4.34
CA ALA A 123 -2.13 6.44 4.77
C ALA A 123 -1.18 6.33 5.97
N ASN A 124 -1.50 5.43 6.89
CA ASN A 124 -0.58 5.01 7.92
C ASN A 124 0.28 3.85 7.40
N LEU A 125 1.57 4.12 7.18
CA LEU A 125 2.59 3.19 6.70
C LEU A 125 3.67 2.96 7.79
N SER A 126 3.36 3.23 9.06
CA SER A 126 4.32 3.06 10.15
C SER A 126 4.72 1.59 10.30
N ASP A 127 5.99 1.36 10.64
CA ASP A 127 6.53 0.03 10.88
C ASP A 127 6.38 -0.95 9.67
N THR A 128 6.17 -0.43 8.44
CA THR A 128 6.03 -1.26 7.22
C THR A 128 7.40 -1.67 6.66
N ASN A 129 7.49 -2.86 6.07
CA ASN A 129 8.58 -3.23 5.16
C ASN A 129 8.15 -2.95 3.71
N MET A 130 8.78 -1.94 3.08
CA MET A 130 8.56 -1.57 1.68
C MET A 130 9.83 -1.75 0.85
N THR A 131 10.77 -2.57 1.32
CA THR A 131 12.05 -2.80 0.64
C THR A 131 11.83 -3.22 -0.82
N GLY A 132 12.46 -2.50 -1.75
CA GLY A 132 12.37 -2.77 -3.18
C GLY A 132 11.00 -2.56 -3.82
N ALA A 133 10.03 -1.97 -3.10
CA ALA A 133 8.72 -1.67 -3.67
C ALA A 133 8.79 -0.55 -4.73
N PHE A 134 7.83 -0.53 -5.66
CA PHE A 134 7.76 0.45 -6.74
C PHE A 134 6.59 1.41 -6.51
N LEU A 135 6.90 2.67 -6.18
CA LEU A 135 5.92 3.74 -5.86
C LEU A 135 6.07 4.95 -6.80
N SER A 136 6.63 4.76 -7.99
CA SER A 136 6.79 5.88 -8.91
C SER A 136 5.44 6.52 -9.26
N ASN A 137 5.40 7.86 -9.24
CA ASN A 137 4.22 8.70 -9.45
C ASN A 137 3.08 8.47 -8.43
N ALA A 138 3.33 7.91 -7.26
CA ALA A 138 2.33 7.74 -6.22
C ALA A 138 2.02 9.08 -5.49
N ASP A 139 0.78 9.25 -5.05
CA ASP A 139 0.40 10.32 -4.10
C ASP A 139 0.54 9.78 -2.67
N LEU A 140 1.62 10.15 -2.01
CA LEU A 140 1.95 9.80 -0.62
C LEU A 140 1.82 11.02 0.30
N SER A 141 1.06 12.04 -0.13
CA SER A 141 0.92 13.28 0.63
C SER A 141 0.34 13.02 2.03
N ASN A 142 1.03 13.54 3.05
CA ASN A 142 0.73 13.35 4.48
C ASN A 142 0.75 11.88 4.96
N ALA A 143 1.36 10.96 4.24
CA ALA A 143 1.55 9.59 4.72
C ALA A 143 2.49 9.55 5.93
N ASP A 144 2.27 8.59 6.82
CA ASP A 144 3.12 8.34 7.98
C ASP A 144 4.04 7.15 7.73
N PHE A 145 5.36 7.39 7.63
CA PHE A 145 6.41 6.38 7.44
C PHE A 145 7.22 6.13 8.71
N THR A 146 6.70 6.50 9.89
CA THR A 146 7.43 6.29 11.15
C THR A 146 7.95 4.86 11.26
N ASN A 147 9.27 4.68 11.47
CA ASN A 147 9.96 3.40 11.55
C ASN A 147 9.86 2.51 10.29
N ALA A 148 9.37 2.99 9.16
CA ALA A 148 9.23 2.18 7.94
C ALA A 148 10.59 1.87 7.28
N GLU A 149 10.69 0.73 6.59
CA GLU A 149 11.83 0.33 5.78
C GLU A 149 11.55 0.61 4.30
N LEU A 150 12.15 1.69 3.76
CA LEU A 150 12.05 2.11 2.36
C LEU A 150 13.37 1.83 1.61
N ILE A 151 14.08 0.75 1.98
CA ILE A 151 15.39 0.41 1.42
C ILE A 151 15.24 0.05 -0.07
N ALA A 152 16.01 0.70 -0.95
CA ALA A 152 15.99 0.49 -2.40
C ALA A 152 14.58 0.63 -3.04
N THR A 153 13.69 1.41 -2.42
CA THR A 153 12.34 1.70 -2.92
C THR A 153 12.39 2.71 -4.07
N ASP A 154 11.64 2.49 -5.13
CA ASP A 154 11.44 3.47 -6.21
C ASP A 154 10.33 4.46 -5.84
N LEU A 155 10.70 5.68 -5.48
CA LEU A 155 9.81 6.81 -5.16
C LEU A 155 9.89 7.91 -6.22
N THR A 156 10.34 7.57 -7.43
CA THR A 156 10.54 8.57 -8.49
C THR A 156 9.25 9.32 -8.82
N ASN A 157 9.35 10.65 -8.90
CA ASN A 157 8.23 11.55 -9.22
C ASN A 157 7.01 11.43 -8.27
N SER A 158 7.15 10.85 -7.07
CA SER A 158 6.06 10.75 -6.10
C SER A 158 5.81 12.08 -5.39
N ASP A 159 4.57 12.28 -4.93
CA ASP A 159 4.24 13.39 -4.04
C ASP A 159 4.29 12.94 -2.58
N LEU A 160 5.34 13.37 -1.88
CA LEU A 160 5.60 13.10 -0.46
C LEU A 160 5.31 14.32 0.41
N THR A 161 4.58 15.32 -0.11
CA THR A 161 4.32 16.58 0.60
C THR A 161 3.70 16.31 1.98
N GLY A 162 4.35 16.84 3.02
CA GLY A 162 3.86 16.77 4.41
C GLY A 162 3.95 15.40 5.06
N SER A 163 4.50 14.37 4.40
CA SER A 163 4.71 13.04 4.97
C SER A 163 5.70 13.05 6.14
N ASN A 164 5.63 12.05 7.00
CA ASN A 164 6.47 11.90 8.19
C ASN A 164 7.51 10.79 7.98
N PHE A 165 8.81 11.13 8.18
CA PHE A 165 9.96 10.24 8.00
C PHE A 165 10.69 9.94 9.33
N GLU A 166 9.99 9.99 10.45
CA GLU A 166 10.61 9.71 11.75
C GLU A 166 11.16 8.28 11.78
N ASN A 167 12.48 8.15 12.01
CA ASN A 167 13.20 6.86 12.05
C ASN A 167 13.03 5.98 10.77
N THR A 168 12.68 6.56 9.64
CA THR A 168 12.51 5.82 8.38
C THR A 168 13.87 5.45 7.79
N TYR A 169 14.03 4.21 7.30
CA TYR A 169 15.23 3.75 6.59
C TYR A 169 15.08 4.00 5.09
N LEU A 170 15.90 4.91 4.52
CA LEU A 170 15.83 5.35 3.12
C LEU A 170 17.04 4.88 2.28
N ASN A 171 17.88 3.99 2.81
CA ASN A 171 19.10 3.58 2.13
C ASN A 171 18.84 3.12 0.68
N HIS A 172 19.51 3.77 -0.30
CA HIS A 172 19.38 3.47 -1.73
C HIS A 172 17.98 3.68 -2.32
N ALA A 173 17.06 4.33 -1.62
CA ALA A 173 15.77 4.73 -2.20
C ALA A 173 16.00 5.75 -3.33
N ASP A 174 15.20 5.67 -4.39
CA ASP A 174 15.24 6.63 -5.49
C ASP A 174 14.14 7.69 -5.32
N LEU A 175 14.55 8.89 -4.95
CA LEU A 175 13.71 10.08 -4.77
C LEU A 175 13.81 11.06 -5.95
N SER A 176 14.33 10.61 -7.11
CA SER A 176 14.49 11.46 -8.28
C SER A 176 13.15 12.08 -8.71
N GLY A 177 13.10 13.40 -8.78
CA GLY A 177 11.88 14.15 -9.14
C GLY A 177 10.78 14.14 -8.08
N ALA A 178 10.97 13.51 -6.92
CA ALA A 178 9.97 13.49 -5.85
C ALA A 178 9.77 14.86 -5.20
N ASN A 179 8.57 15.12 -4.70
CA ASN A 179 8.22 16.33 -3.97
C ASN A 179 8.19 16.07 -2.45
N LEU A 180 9.25 16.49 -1.74
CA LEU A 180 9.41 16.34 -0.30
C LEU A 180 9.08 17.64 0.47
N LYS A 181 8.34 18.56 -0.14
CA LYS A 181 8.00 19.82 0.50
C LYS A 181 7.19 19.58 1.80
N HIS A 182 7.55 20.30 2.85
CA HIS A 182 6.89 20.22 4.17
C HIS A 182 6.92 18.83 4.85
N THR A 183 7.79 17.93 4.42
CA THR A 183 8.01 16.66 5.14
C THR A 183 8.44 16.91 6.57
N LYS A 184 8.06 16.00 7.46
CA LYS A 184 8.37 16.05 8.90
C LYS A 184 9.45 15.03 9.23
N ASN A 185 10.32 15.37 10.18
CA ASN A 185 11.33 14.48 10.73
C ASN A 185 12.32 13.87 9.71
N LEU A 186 12.35 14.41 8.48
CA LEU A 186 13.37 14.02 7.49
C LEU A 186 14.70 14.68 7.86
N THR A 187 15.78 13.90 7.84
CA THR A 187 17.14 14.36 8.22
C THR A 187 18.06 14.39 6.99
N CYS A 188 19.15 15.18 7.08
CA CYS A 188 20.19 15.18 6.03
C CYS A 188 20.80 13.79 5.85
N GLU A 189 21.08 13.07 6.96
CA GLU A 189 21.65 11.72 6.93
C GLU A 189 20.78 10.74 6.14
N GLN A 190 19.45 10.79 6.32
CA GLN A 190 18.53 9.99 5.53
C GLN A 190 18.64 10.31 4.02
N VAL A 191 18.63 11.61 3.65
CA VAL A 191 18.70 12.03 2.24
C VAL A 191 20.06 11.70 1.61
N GLU A 192 21.17 11.78 2.34
CA GLU A 192 22.52 11.47 1.85
C GLU A 192 22.66 10.01 1.38
N THR A 193 21.79 9.11 1.86
CA THR A 193 21.80 7.69 1.46
C THR A 193 20.91 7.37 0.27
N THR A 194 20.21 8.37 -0.30
CA THR A 194 19.23 8.22 -1.39
C THR A 194 19.76 8.72 -2.73
N PHE A 195 19.05 8.35 -3.80
CA PHE A 195 19.26 8.97 -5.12
C PHE A 195 18.29 10.14 -5.27
N ILE A 196 18.82 11.32 -5.57
CA ILE A 196 18.06 12.55 -5.83
C ILE A 196 18.58 13.23 -7.10
N THR A 197 17.72 14.01 -7.76
CA THR A 197 18.07 14.81 -8.94
C THR A 197 17.77 16.29 -8.71
N LYS A 198 18.18 17.15 -9.63
CA LYS A 198 17.89 18.59 -9.59
C LYS A 198 16.39 18.91 -9.57
N ASP A 199 15.55 17.98 -10.02
CA ASP A 199 14.10 18.12 -10.07
C ASP A 199 13.42 17.64 -8.76
N THR A 200 14.20 17.03 -7.84
CA THR A 200 13.71 16.68 -6.49
C THR A 200 13.50 17.94 -5.66
N ILE A 201 12.32 18.09 -5.09
CA ILE A 201 11.98 19.25 -4.25
C ILE A 201 12.22 18.87 -2.78
N LEU A 202 13.30 19.37 -2.19
CA LEU A 202 13.65 19.16 -0.78
C LEU A 202 12.92 20.15 0.13
N PRO A 203 12.67 19.81 1.41
CA PRO A 203 12.11 20.73 2.36
C PRO A 203 13.13 21.81 2.77
N ASP A 204 12.64 23.03 2.99
CA ASP A 204 13.51 24.21 3.27
C ASP A 204 14.39 24.05 4.53
N ASN A 205 13.93 23.25 5.49
CA ASN A 205 14.61 23.06 6.79
C ASN A 205 15.88 22.18 6.73
N LEU A 206 16.11 21.43 5.64
CA LEU A 206 17.33 20.60 5.52
C LEU A 206 18.58 21.44 5.20
N GLY A 207 18.41 22.65 4.67
CA GLY A 207 19.54 23.52 4.34
C GLY A 207 20.50 22.97 3.26
N LEU A 208 20.14 21.86 2.62
CA LEU A 208 20.89 21.26 1.52
C LEU A 208 20.79 22.18 0.28
N LYS A 209 21.94 22.68 -0.18
CA LYS A 209 22.04 23.41 -1.44
C LYS A 209 22.60 22.46 -2.48
N TRP A 210 21.96 22.38 -3.62
CA TRP A 210 22.52 21.70 -4.79
C TRP A 210 23.90 22.29 -5.10
N ILE A 211 24.94 21.47 -5.14
CA ILE A 211 26.28 21.84 -5.57
C ILE A 211 26.40 21.66 -7.07
#